data_4a377d6aaaa944235018d7e39b7f5297
#
_entry.id   4a377d6aaaa944235018d7e39b7f5297
#
_cell.length_a   1.000
_cell.length_b   1.000
_cell.length_c   1.000
_cell.angle_alpha   90.00
_cell.angle_beta   90.00
_cell.angle_gamma   90.00
#
_symmetry.space_group_name_H-M   'P 1'
#
loop_
_entity.id
_entity.type
_entity.pdbx_description
1 polymer ?
#
loop_
_entity_poly.entity_id
_entity_poly.type
_entity_poly.pdbx_seq_one_letter_code
_entity_poly.pdbx_strand_id
1 'polypeptide(L)'
;LSSAASDVYKRQVLAHTINNFAGALPGAEIVVVLPAEHADFWKDFAARFDIAAHTVTTGGDERFHSVKNGLKALKRDPELIAVQDGVRPLASHGMIRRAVAAAAEYGTAIPVVEAVDSYRETDGTASRIADRRRLRIVQTPQVFRADILRRAYEAEYRPEFTDDASVVEQAGEAVFLCEGERTNLKITTPEDMVIAEALLAGREKTEESADGENL
;
A
#
# COMPACT_ATOMS: atom_id res chain seq x y z
N LEU A 1 -1.86 19.36 -15.49
CA LEU A 1 -1.34 19.90 -14.23
C LEU A 1 0.14 20.21 -14.39
N SER A 2 0.61 21.39 -13.92
CA SER A 2 2.05 21.66 -13.88
C SER A 2 2.75 20.63 -12.99
N SER A 3 4.04 20.33 -13.23
CA SER A 3 4.81 19.38 -12.42
C SER A 3 4.73 19.73 -10.92
N ALA A 4 4.78 21.00 -10.57
CA ALA A 4 4.67 21.49 -9.19
C ALA A 4 3.31 21.17 -8.54
N ALA A 5 2.20 21.31 -9.26
CA ALA A 5 0.87 20.94 -8.75
C ALA A 5 0.78 19.42 -8.53
N SER A 6 1.27 18.61 -9.49
CA SER A 6 1.33 17.14 -9.35
C SER A 6 2.13 16.72 -8.11
N ASP A 7 3.22 17.39 -7.79
CA ASP A 7 4.05 17.08 -6.63
C ASP A 7 3.40 17.49 -5.29
N VAL A 8 2.61 18.53 -5.24
CA VAL A 8 1.82 18.89 -4.04
C VAL A 8 0.76 17.82 -3.77
N TYR A 9 0.03 17.39 -4.79
CA TYR A 9 -1.00 16.36 -4.64
C TYR A 9 -0.42 15.00 -4.18
N LYS A 10 0.69 14.57 -4.75
CA LYS A 10 1.35 13.31 -4.33
C LYS A 10 1.70 13.31 -2.85
N ARG A 11 2.08 14.47 -2.29
CA ARG A 11 2.40 14.59 -0.86
C ARG A 11 1.17 14.55 0.02
N GLN A 12 0.09 15.20 -0.40
CA GLN A 12 -1.19 15.10 0.32
C GLN A 12 -1.68 13.67 0.35
N VAL A 13 -1.60 12.95 -0.77
CA VAL A 13 -1.94 11.51 -0.85
C VAL A 13 -1.09 10.68 0.12
N LEU A 14 0.23 10.92 0.18
CA LEU A 14 1.11 10.21 1.10
C LEU A 14 0.80 10.55 2.56
N ALA A 15 0.53 11.83 2.88
CA ALA A 15 0.12 12.25 4.23
C ALA A 15 -1.17 11.57 4.67
N HIS A 16 -2.17 11.50 3.80
CA HIS A 16 -3.41 10.74 4.05
C HIS A 16 -3.13 9.26 4.29
N THR A 17 -2.26 8.65 3.48
CA THR A 17 -1.88 7.23 3.67
C THR A 17 -1.24 7.01 5.04
N ILE A 18 -0.30 7.86 5.45
CA ILE A 18 0.39 7.76 6.76
C ILE A 18 -0.63 7.90 7.90
N ASN A 19 -1.45 8.95 7.87
CA ASN A 19 -2.43 9.22 8.93
C ASN A 19 -3.48 8.10 9.02
N ASN A 20 -3.90 7.56 7.89
CA ASN A 20 -4.83 6.44 7.82
C ASN A 20 -4.26 5.19 8.49
N PHE A 21 -2.98 4.86 8.24
CA PHE A 21 -2.33 3.73 8.91
C PHE A 21 -2.12 3.97 10.41
N ALA A 22 -1.73 5.18 10.80
CA ALA A 22 -1.61 5.54 12.22
C ALA A 22 -2.93 5.40 12.97
N GLY A 23 -4.05 5.78 12.34
CA GLY A 23 -5.40 5.61 12.89
C GLY A 23 -5.87 4.16 12.93
N ALA A 24 -5.54 3.37 11.88
CA ALA A 24 -5.91 1.96 11.82
C ALA A 24 -5.14 1.11 12.84
N LEU A 25 -3.85 1.42 13.05
CA LEU A 25 -2.89 0.66 13.88
C LEU A 25 -2.18 1.59 14.86
N PRO A 26 -2.84 2.05 15.92
CA PRO A 26 -2.22 2.94 16.91
C PRO A 26 -0.96 2.33 17.51
N GLY A 27 0.13 3.11 17.53
CA GLY A 27 1.43 2.67 18.06
C GLY A 27 2.30 1.85 17.10
N ALA A 28 1.84 1.58 15.86
CA ALA A 28 2.71 1.01 14.84
C ALA A 28 3.85 1.96 14.49
N GLU A 29 5.04 1.40 14.25
CA GLU A 29 6.15 2.16 13.67
C GLU A 29 5.91 2.34 12.18
N ILE A 30 6.01 3.58 11.69
CA ILE A 30 5.83 3.91 10.27
C ILE A 30 7.18 4.34 9.69
N VAL A 31 7.60 3.65 8.63
CA VAL A 31 8.78 4.02 7.84
C VAL A 31 8.32 4.41 6.44
N VAL A 32 8.65 5.64 6.04
CA VAL A 32 8.36 6.19 4.73
C VAL A 32 9.63 6.11 3.88
N VAL A 33 9.52 5.47 2.73
CA VAL A 33 10.64 5.31 1.79
C VAL A 33 10.44 6.25 0.62
N LEU A 34 11.37 7.17 0.41
CA LEU A 34 11.29 8.20 -0.63
C LEU A 34 12.55 8.22 -1.50
N PRO A 35 12.48 8.64 -2.77
CA PRO A 35 13.65 9.04 -3.54
C PRO A 35 14.45 10.12 -2.79
N ALA A 36 15.78 10.05 -2.89
CA ALA A 36 16.66 10.97 -2.14
C ALA A 36 16.34 12.45 -2.39
N GLU A 37 16.02 12.79 -3.64
CA GLU A 37 15.69 14.15 -4.09
C GLU A 37 14.38 14.69 -3.48
N HIS A 38 13.54 13.83 -2.91
CA HIS A 38 12.27 14.23 -2.29
C HIS A 38 12.33 14.30 -0.76
N ALA A 39 13.40 13.85 -0.12
CA ALA A 39 13.50 13.73 1.34
C ALA A 39 13.41 15.10 2.05
N ASP A 40 14.21 16.09 1.61
CA ASP A 40 14.23 17.42 2.22
C ASP A 40 12.89 18.13 2.04
N PHE A 41 12.34 18.01 0.86
CA PHE A 41 11.06 18.60 0.53
C PHE A 41 9.89 17.96 1.29
N TRP A 42 9.94 16.64 1.53
CA TRP A 42 8.98 15.96 2.38
C TRP A 42 9.09 16.43 3.83
N LYS A 43 10.29 16.62 4.35
CA LYS A 43 10.53 17.15 5.70
C LYS A 43 9.90 18.52 5.91
N ASP A 44 10.07 19.44 4.94
CA ASP A 44 9.48 20.77 4.99
C ASP A 44 7.94 20.72 4.89
N PHE A 45 7.41 19.81 4.09
CA PHE A 45 5.98 19.59 3.98
C PHE A 45 5.42 19.01 5.28
N ALA A 46 6.03 17.96 5.83
CA ALA A 46 5.59 17.31 7.06
C ALA A 46 5.60 18.26 8.28
N ALA A 47 6.52 19.22 8.31
CA ALA A 47 6.57 20.22 9.38
C ALA A 47 5.39 21.22 9.37
N ARG A 48 4.63 21.32 8.26
CA ARG A 48 3.51 22.27 8.09
C ARG A 48 2.14 21.63 8.25
N PHE A 49 2.08 20.30 8.26
CA PHE A 49 0.82 19.56 8.31
C PHE A 49 0.85 18.57 9.49
N ASP A 50 -0.32 18.28 10.03
CA ASP A 50 -0.47 17.28 11.08
C ASP A 50 -0.37 15.86 10.49
N ILE A 51 0.85 15.35 10.45
CA ILE A 51 1.17 14.02 9.93
C ILE A 51 1.69 13.17 11.08
N ALA A 52 1.13 11.97 11.22
CA ALA A 52 1.52 11.03 12.25
C ALA A 52 3.05 10.77 12.24
N ALA A 53 3.61 10.50 13.42
CA ALA A 53 5.04 10.28 13.60
C ALA A 53 5.54 9.14 12.71
N HIS A 54 6.61 9.40 11.96
CA HIS A 54 7.21 8.44 11.04
C HIS A 54 8.72 8.66 10.89
N THR A 55 9.41 7.64 10.42
CA THR A 55 10.82 7.72 10.02
C THR A 55 10.91 7.79 8.50
N VAL A 56 11.79 8.60 7.96
CA VAL A 56 12.06 8.68 6.51
C VAL A 56 13.38 7.98 6.21
N THR A 57 13.40 7.18 5.14
CA THR A 57 14.61 6.58 4.58
C THR A 57 14.62 6.70 3.07
N THR A 58 15.81 6.59 2.47
CA THR A 58 15.98 6.68 1.02
C THR A 58 15.67 5.34 0.36
N GLY A 59 14.93 5.39 -0.76
CA GLY A 59 14.68 4.24 -1.63
C GLY A 59 15.93 3.79 -2.38
N GLY A 60 15.76 2.79 -3.23
CA GLY A 60 16.77 2.31 -4.15
C GLY A 60 16.24 2.33 -5.59
N ASP A 61 17.02 1.79 -6.52
CA ASP A 61 16.74 1.85 -7.95
C ASP A 61 15.43 1.17 -8.35
N GLU A 62 15.04 0.13 -7.60
CA GLU A 62 13.82 -0.63 -7.82
C GLU A 62 12.95 -0.65 -6.55
N ARG A 63 11.65 -0.99 -6.71
CA ARG A 63 10.73 -1.15 -5.58
C ARG A 63 11.28 -2.14 -4.54
N PHE A 64 11.85 -3.25 -4.97
CA PHE A 64 12.51 -4.24 -4.12
C PHE A 64 13.58 -3.61 -3.22
N HIS A 65 14.48 -2.80 -3.79
CA HIS A 65 15.55 -2.14 -3.03
C HIS A 65 14.99 -1.11 -2.04
N SER A 66 13.92 -0.42 -2.44
CA SER A 66 13.21 0.54 -1.59
C SER A 66 12.61 -0.15 -0.36
N VAL A 67 11.91 -1.27 -0.52
CA VAL A 67 11.37 -2.05 0.59
C VAL A 67 12.50 -2.60 1.47
N LYS A 68 13.57 -3.13 0.87
CA LYS A 68 14.76 -3.61 1.60
C LYS A 68 15.38 -2.52 2.49
N ASN A 69 15.45 -1.28 1.99
CA ASN A 69 15.92 -0.13 2.78
C ASN A 69 14.94 0.25 3.89
N GLY A 70 13.63 0.19 3.62
CA GLY A 70 12.59 0.37 4.64
C GLY A 70 12.71 -0.63 5.79
N LEU A 71 12.91 -1.91 5.46
CA LEU A 71 13.10 -2.98 6.46
C LEU A 71 14.33 -2.72 7.37
N LYS A 72 15.42 -2.20 6.80
CA LYS A 72 16.64 -1.82 7.55
C LYS A 72 16.44 -0.60 8.44
N ALA A 73 15.51 0.29 8.10
CA ALA A 73 15.24 1.52 8.83
C ALA A 73 14.32 1.32 10.04
N LEU A 74 13.68 0.15 10.17
CA LEU A 74 12.89 -0.21 11.35
C LEU A 74 13.78 -0.18 12.61
N LYS A 75 13.31 0.53 13.64
CA LYS A 75 13.99 0.68 14.93
C LYS A 75 13.55 -0.37 15.94
N ARG A 76 12.34 -0.89 15.76
CA ARG A 76 11.77 -1.95 16.58
C ARG A 76 11.91 -3.30 15.88
N ASP A 77 11.73 -4.36 16.63
CA ASP A 77 11.62 -5.71 16.09
C ASP A 77 10.14 -6.14 16.12
N PRO A 78 9.36 -5.83 15.07
CA PRO A 78 7.94 -6.11 15.04
C PRO A 78 7.68 -7.59 14.77
N GLU A 79 6.54 -8.09 15.23
CA GLU A 79 6.05 -9.41 14.88
C GLU A 79 5.53 -9.46 13.43
N LEU A 80 4.84 -8.38 13.01
CA LEU A 80 4.25 -8.23 11.68
C LEU A 80 4.77 -6.98 10.98
N ILE A 81 4.94 -7.05 9.67
CA ILE A 81 5.31 -5.94 8.81
C ILE A 81 4.29 -5.81 7.70
N ALA A 82 3.74 -4.61 7.53
CA ALA A 82 2.85 -4.25 6.43
C ALA A 82 3.62 -3.38 5.43
N VAL A 83 3.59 -3.77 4.15
CA VAL A 83 4.13 -2.96 3.05
C VAL A 83 2.96 -2.33 2.31
N GLN A 84 2.99 -0.99 2.23
CA GLN A 84 1.91 -0.19 1.66
C GLN A 84 2.38 0.67 0.50
N ASP A 85 1.62 0.68 -0.57
CA ASP A 85 1.78 1.69 -1.63
C ASP A 85 1.38 3.08 -1.08
N GLY A 86 2.30 4.04 -1.06
CA GLY A 86 2.03 5.40 -0.58
C GLY A 86 0.92 6.14 -1.36
N VAL A 87 0.56 5.63 -2.53
CA VAL A 87 -0.49 6.14 -3.41
C VAL A 87 -1.84 5.42 -3.28
N ARG A 88 -2.09 4.73 -2.15
CA ARG A 88 -3.39 4.12 -1.80
C ARG A 88 -3.92 4.71 -0.48
N PRO A 89 -4.40 5.94 -0.48
CA PRO A 89 -4.85 6.61 0.73
C PRO A 89 -6.20 6.09 1.26
N LEU A 90 -6.93 5.32 0.45
CA LEU A 90 -8.32 4.94 0.70
C LEU A 90 -8.49 3.54 1.30
N ALA A 91 -7.41 2.86 1.70
CA ALA A 91 -7.53 1.60 2.44
C ALA A 91 -8.33 1.83 3.74
N SER A 92 -9.45 1.13 3.94
CA SER A 92 -10.23 1.32 5.17
C SER A 92 -9.49 0.74 6.40
N HIS A 93 -9.74 1.32 7.57
CA HIS A 93 -9.23 0.76 8.83
C HIS A 93 -9.64 -0.71 9.01
N GLY A 94 -10.86 -1.07 8.57
CA GLY A 94 -11.35 -2.44 8.59
C GLY A 94 -10.51 -3.38 7.74
N MET A 95 -10.20 -2.97 6.50
CA MET A 95 -9.37 -3.76 5.60
C MET A 95 -7.93 -3.91 6.12
N ILE A 96 -7.32 -2.82 6.60
CA ILE A 96 -5.98 -2.86 7.19
C ILE A 96 -5.94 -3.85 8.36
N ARG A 97 -6.90 -3.77 9.29
CA ARG A 97 -6.97 -4.68 10.45
C ARG A 97 -7.24 -6.12 10.04
N ARG A 98 -8.08 -6.39 9.04
CA ARG A 98 -8.31 -7.74 8.51
C ARG A 98 -7.03 -8.34 7.95
N ALA A 99 -6.27 -7.58 7.16
CA ALA A 99 -5.00 -8.04 6.61
C ALA A 99 -3.98 -8.35 7.71
N VAL A 100 -3.89 -7.52 8.75
CA VAL A 100 -3.02 -7.74 9.91
C VAL A 100 -3.44 -8.99 10.67
N ALA A 101 -4.73 -9.18 10.95
CA ALA A 101 -5.25 -10.36 11.64
C ALA A 101 -4.99 -11.65 10.84
N ALA A 102 -5.22 -11.61 9.52
CA ALA A 102 -4.94 -12.76 8.65
C ALA A 102 -3.44 -13.10 8.60
N ALA A 103 -2.55 -12.10 8.55
CA ALA A 103 -1.11 -12.35 8.59
C ALA A 103 -0.64 -12.90 9.94
N ALA A 104 -1.25 -12.51 11.04
CA ALA A 104 -0.99 -13.08 12.36
C ALA A 104 -1.34 -14.58 12.41
N GLU A 105 -2.44 -14.98 11.75
CA GLU A 105 -2.91 -16.36 11.71
C GLU A 105 -2.14 -17.21 10.69
N TYR A 106 -1.97 -16.71 9.46
CA TYR A 106 -1.44 -17.49 8.32
C TYR A 106 0.02 -17.20 7.99
N GLY A 107 0.65 -16.21 8.63
CA GLY A 107 2.02 -15.76 8.34
C GLY A 107 2.14 -14.74 7.23
N THR A 108 1.18 -14.70 6.30
CA THR A 108 1.12 -13.78 5.14
C THR A 108 -0.32 -13.38 4.89
N ALA A 109 -0.58 -12.17 4.39
CA ALA A 109 -1.91 -11.75 3.95
C ALA A 109 -1.85 -10.68 2.87
N ILE A 110 -2.49 -10.95 1.74
CA ILE A 110 -2.55 -10.06 0.57
C ILE A 110 -4.00 -9.74 0.27
N PRO A 111 -4.46 -8.49 0.43
CA PRO A 111 -5.80 -8.09 0.05
C PRO A 111 -5.98 -8.16 -1.47
N VAL A 112 -7.09 -8.75 -1.90
CA VAL A 112 -7.41 -8.90 -3.31
C VAL A 112 -8.88 -8.58 -3.58
N VAL A 113 -9.16 -8.13 -4.81
CA VAL A 113 -10.53 -8.03 -5.32
C VAL A 113 -10.70 -8.82 -6.61
N GLU A 114 -11.92 -9.24 -6.90
CA GLU A 114 -12.22 -9.96 -8.14
C GLU A 114 -12.03 -9.09 -9.38
N ALA A 115 -11.47 -9.69 -10.42
CA ALA A 115 -11.38 -9.10 -11.73
C ALA A 115 -12.78 -9.09 -12.41
N VAL A 116 -13.32 -7.90 -12.67
CA VAL A 116 -14.67 -7.74 -13.27
C VAL A 116 -14.65 -7.60 -14.78
N ASP A 117 -13.57 -7.04 -15.33
CA ASP A 117 -13.42 -6.84 -16.77
C ASP A 117 -13.04 -8.14 -17.49
N SER A 118 -13.17 -8.15 -18.81
CA SER A 118 -12.66 -9.23 -19.64
C SER A 118 -11.17 -9.01 -19.89
N TYR A 119 -10.37 -10.04 -19.62
CA TYR A 119 -8.93 -10.02 -19.83
C TYR A 119 -8.53 -10.89 -21.01
N ARG A 120 -7.47 -10.48 -21.69
CA ARG A 120 -6.86 -11.28 -22.77
C ARG A 120 -5.37 -11.43 -22.50
N GLU A 121 -4.87 -12.64 -22.62
CA GLU A 121 -3.44 -12.88 -22.70
C GLU A 121 -2.98 -12.62 -24.13
N THR A 122 -1.83 -11.98 -24.32
CA THR A 122 -1.29 -11.69 -25.65
C THR A 122 0.23 -11.89 -25.67
N ASP A 123 0.74 -12.35 -26.80
CA ASP A 123 2.16 -12.42 -27.12
C ASP A 123 2.61 -11.29 -28.09
N GLY A 124 1.72 -10.34 -28.34
CA GLY A 124 1.93 -9.22 -29.28
C GLY A 124 1.38 -9.45 -30.66
N THR A 125 1.19 -10.71 -31.10
CA THR A 125 0.65 -11.09 -32.41
C THR A 125 -0.73 -11.74 -32.33
N ALA A 126 -0.93 -12.59 -31.34
CA ALA A 126 -2.20 -13.28 -31.10
C ALA A 126 -2.68 -12.97 -29.68
N SER A 127 -3.96 -13.24 -29.44
CA SER A 127 -4.50 -13.13 -28.10
C SER A 127 -5.54 -14.20 -27.81
N ARG A 128 -5.66 -14.60 -26.54
CA ARG A 128 -6.67 -15.53 -26.04
C ARG A 128 -7.39 -14.96 -24.83
N ILE A 129 -8.61 -15.42 -24.61
CA ILE A 129 -9.38 -15.03 -23.42
C ILE A 129 -8.72 -15.61 -22.17
N ALA A 130 -8.52 -14.79 -21.14
CA ALA A 130 -8.14 -15.25 -19.82
C ALA A 130 -9.39 -15.54 -18.98
N ASP A 131 -9.40 -16.66 -18.24
CA ASP A 131 -10.51 -16.96 -17.33
C ASP A 131 -10.43 -16.03 -16.09
N ARG A 132 -11.19 -14.93 -16.14
CA ARG A 132 -11.19 -13.92 -15.04
C ARG A 132 -11.59 -14.48 -13.67
N ARG A 133 -12.30 -15.61 -13.61
CA ARG A 133 -12.66 -16.25 -12.33
C ARG A 133 -11.42 -16.70 -11.55
N ARG A 134 -10.31 -16.94 -12.25
CA ARG A 134 -9.02 -17.33 -11.70
C ARG A 134 -8.10 -16.14 -11.43
N LEU A 135 -8.51 -14.92 -11.79
CA LEU A 135 -7.72 -13.71 -11.63
C LEU A 135 -8.19 -12.93 -10.41
N ARG A 136 -7.24 -12.36 -9.70
CA ARG A 136 -7.46 -11.42 -8.60
C ARG A 136 -6.61 -10.18 -8.83
N ILE A 137 -7.18 -9.02 -8.52
CA ILE A 137 -6.45 -7.75 -8.52
C ILE A 137 -5.84 -7.60 -7.14
N VAL A 138 -4.52 -7.60 -7.08
CA VAL A 138 -3.75 -7.49 -5.83
C VAL A 138 -3.72 -6.05 -5.35
N GLN A 139 -3.86 -5.88 -4.04
CA GLN A 139 -3.80 -4.59 -3.39
C GLN A 139 -2.73 -4.60 -2.28
N THR A 140 -2.49 -3.44 -1.67
CA THR A 140 -1.76 -3.27 -0.44
C THR A 140 -2.69 -2.68 0.65
N PRO A 141 -2.39 -2.90 1.95
CA PRO A 141 -1.15 -3.41 2.52
C PRO A 141 -0.96 -4.91 2.28
N GLN A 142 0.25 -5.31 1.89
CA GLN A 142 0.68 -6.70 1.95
C GLN A 142 1.33 -6.92 3.32
N VAL A 143 0.80 -7.84 4.10
CA VAL A 143 1.21 -8.03 5.49
C VAL A 143 1.85 -9.40 5.68
N PHE A 144 2.94 -9.43 6.41
CA PHE A 144 3.74 -10.63 6.62
C PHE A 144 4.24 -10.70 8.05
N ARG A 145 4.50 -11.91 8.54
CA ARG A 145 5.39 -12.08 9.69
C ARG A 145 6.77 -11.55 9.34
N ALA A 146 7.38 -10.86 10.30
CA ALA A 146 8.64 -10.15 10.08
C ALA A 146 9.78 -11.11 9.69
N ASP A 147 9.82 -12.30 10.29
CA ASP A 147 10.82 -13.33 9.97
C ASP A 147 10.70 -13.83 8.52
N ILE A 148 9.46 -14.01 8.02
CA ILE A 148 9.18 -14.43 6.64
C ILE A 148 9.65 -13.35 5.67
N LEU A 149 9.20 -12.10 5.87
CA LEU A 149 9.53 -11.00 4.95
C LEU A 149 11.02 -10.70 4.92
N ARG A 150 11.66 -10.61 6.09
CA ARG A 150 13.12 -10.35 6.18
C ARG A 150 13.93 -11.41 5.47
N ARG A 151 13.62 -12.70 5.69
CA ARG A 151 14.29 -13.81 5.01
C ARG A 151 14.08 -13.75 3.49
N ALA A 152 12.88 -13.45 3.02
CA ALA A 152 12.59 -13.31 1.60
C ALA A 152 13.42 -12.19 0.95
N TYR A 153 13.61 -11.08 1.65
CA TYR A 153 14.41 -9.93 1.18
C TYR A 153 15.94 -10.11 1.33
N GLU A 154 16.43 -11.25 1.79
CA GLU A 154 17.84 -11.63 1.67
C GLU A 154 18.23 -11.99 0.22
N ALA A 155 17.25 -12.37 -0.59
CA ALA A 155 17.45 -12.70 -2.00
C ALA A 155 18.07 -11.53 -2.79
N GLU A 156 18.66 -11.87 -3.95
CA GLU A 156 19.01 -10.91 -4.98
C GLU A 156 17.76 -10.47 -5.74
N TYR A 157 17.77 -9.22 -6.21
CA TYR A 157 16.70 -8.68 -7.03
C TYR A 157 16.51 -9.48 -8.33
N ARG A 158 15.25 -9.65 -8.72
CA ARG A 158 14.85 -10.22 -10.01
C ARG A 158 13.75 -9.38 -10.64
N PRO A 159 13.75 -9.20 -11.98
CA PRO A 159 12.72 -8.40 -12.67
C PRO A 159 11.30 -8.93 -12.49
N GLU A 160 11.14 -10.20 -12.12
CA GLU A 160 9.85 -10.85 -11.86
C GLU A 160 9.23 -10.42 -10.51
N PHE A 161 9.98 -9.74 -9.67
CA PHE A 161 9.49 -9.23 -8.39
C PHE A 161 8.63 -7.98 -8.59
N THR A 162 7.35 -8.20 -8.83
CA THR A 162 6.38 -7.12 -9.09
C THR A 162 5.78 -6.54 -7.81
N ASP A 163 5.77 -7.31 -6.72
CA ASP A 163 5.26 -6.95 -5.39
C ASP A 163 5.99 -7.74 -4.29
N ASP A 164 5.61 -7.54 -3.02
CA ASP A 164 6.24 -8.23 -1.89
C ASP A 164 5.84 -9.70 -1.82
N ALA A 165 4.61 -10.02 -2.28
CA ALA A 165 4.12 -11.38 -2.36
C ALA A 165 5.01 -12.23 -3.27
N SER A 166 5.39 -11.72 -4.45
CA SER A 166 6.26 -12.43 -5.39
C SER A 166 7.66 -12.71 -4.83
N VAL A 167 8.19 -11.83 -3.98
CA VAL A 167 9.45 -12.05 -3.26
C VAL A 167 9.31 -13.17 -2.23
N VAL A 168 8.21 -13.17 -1.49
CA VAL A 168 7.91 -14.17 -0.45
C VAL A 168 7.64 -15.54 -1.07
N GLU A 169 6.88 -15.62 -2.16
CA GLU A 169 6.65 -16.86 -2.92
C GLU A 169 7.94 -17.45 -3.48
N GLN A 170 8.85 -16.61 -3.98
CA GLN A 170 10.16 -17.06 -4.45
C GLN A 170 11.02 -17.66 -3.33
N ALA A 171 10.83 -17.22 -2.08
CA ALA A 171 11.47 -17.80 -0.91
C ALA A 171 10.82 -19.12 -0.44
N GLY A 172 9.79 -19.60 -1.14
CA GLY A 172 9.11 -20.88 -0.86
C GLY A 172 7.96 -20.79 0.14
N GLU A 173 7.52 -19.60 0.49
CA GLU A 173 6.40 -19.38 1.40
C GLU A 173 5.08 -19.28 0.64
N ALA A 174 4.00 -19.76 1.23
CA ALA A 174 2.66 -19.61 0.70
C ALA A 174 2.11 -18.20 0.97
N VAL A 175 1.33 -17.65 0.04
CA VAL A 175 0.68 -16.37 0.18
C VAL A 175 -0.82 -16.57 0.42
N PHE A 176 -1.32 -16.08 1.56
CA PHE A 176 -2.73 -16.09 1.88
C PHE A 176 -3.44 -14.88 1.30
N LEU A 177 -4.54 -15.09 0.56
CA LEU A 177 -5.36 -14.02 -0.01
C LEU A 177 -6.50 -13.68 0.96
N CYS A 178 -6.64 -12.40 1.31
CA CYS A 178 -7.74 -11.89 2.11
C CYS A 178 -8.61 -10.91 1.30
N GLU A 179 -9.77 -10.56 1.83
CA GLU A 179 -10.71 -9.65 1.18
C GLU A 179 -10.17 -8.23 1.14
N GLY A 180 -10.04 -7.68 -0.07
CA GLY A 180 -9.71 -6.29 -0.35
C GLY A 180 -10.96 -5.43 -0.55
N GLU A 181 -10.76 -4.18 -0.98
CA GLU A 181 -11.84 -3.22 -1.20
C GLU A 181 -11.68 -2.51 -2.54
N ARG A 182 -12.77 -2.42 -3.33
CA ARG A 182 -12.73 -1.71 -4.62
C ARG A 182 -12.42 -0.23 -4.45
N THR A 183 -12.78 0.35 -3.32
CA THR A 183 -12.47 1.74 -2.96
C THR A 183 -11.00 1.96 -2.60
N ASN A 184 -10.21 0.91 -2.37
CA ASN A 184 -8.77 1.01 -2.13
C ASN A 184 -8.01 1.21 -3.45
N LEU A 185 -8.33 2.32 -4.11
CA LEU A 185 -7.79 2.71 -5.40
C LEU A 185 -6.29 3.02 -5.30
N LYS A 186 -5.51 2.59 -6.30
CA LYS A 186 -4.14 3.04 -6.52
C LYS A 186 -4.17 4.29 -7.41
N ILE A 187 -3.76 5.43 -6.87
CA ILE A 187 -3.72 6.70 -7.60
C ILE A 187 -2.49 6.71 -8.51
N THR A 188 -2.71 6.56 -9.80
CA THR A 188 -1.65 6.51 -10.82
C THR A 188 -1.85 7.54 -11.93
N THR A 189 -3.08 8.01 -12.13
CA THR A 189 -3.45 8.99 -13.16
C THR A 189 -4.16 10.20 -12.53
N PRO A 190 -4.28 11.33 -13.25
CA PRO A 190 -5.08 12.47 -12.79
C PRO A 190 -6.55 12.13 -12.57
N GLU A 191 -7.11 11.22 -13.37
CA GLU A 191 -8.49 10.76 -13.25
C GLU A 191 -8.71 9.99 -11.94
N ASP A 192 -7.73 9.19 -11.51
CA ASP A 192 -7.78 8.47 -10.23
C ASP A 192 -7.90 9.47 -9.05
N MET A 193 -7.29 10.65 -9.15
CA MET A 193 -7.41 11.71 -8.13
C MET A 193 -8.85 12.19 -7.97
N VAL A 194 -9.53 12.47 -9.09
CA VAL A 194 -10.93 12.92 -9.07
C VAL A 194 -11.82 11.88 -8.41
N ILE A 195 -11.58 10.60 -8.73
CA ILE A 195 -12.32 9.49 -8.12
C ILE A 195 -12.01 9.40 -6.62
N ALA A 196 -10.73 9.52 -6.24
CA ALA A 196 -10.32 9.46 -4.85
C ALA A 196 -10.91 10.59 -4.00
N GLU A 197 -10.92 11.82 -4.51
CA GLU A 197 -11.55 12.98 -3.85
C GLU A 197 -13.05 12.76 -3.63
N ALA A 198 -13.75 12.27 -4.65
CA ALA A 198 -15.18 11.97 -4.55
C ALA A 198 -15.48 10.88 -3.49
N LEU A 199 -14.63 9.84 -3.40
CA LEU A 199 -14.75 8.78 -2.41
C LEU A 199 -14.45 9.29 -0.99
N LEU A 200 -13.47 10.16 -0.81
CA LEU A 200 -13.17 10.79 0.49
C LEU A 200 -14.34 11.66 0.97
N ALA A 201 -14.84 12.56 0.12
CA ALA A 201 -15.98 13.41 0.44
C ALA A 201 -17.26 12.60 0.79
N GLY A 202 -17.41 11.42 0.19
CA GLY A 202 -18.49 10.49 0.52
C GLY A 202 -18.36 9.87 1.92
N ARG A 203 -17.14 9.56 2.35
CA ARG A 203 -16.86 9.00 3.69
C ARG A 203 -17.14 10.01 4.80
N GLU A 204 -16.67 11.25 4.67
CA GLU A 204 -16.89 12.33 5.63
C GLU A 204 -18.38 12.57 5.90
N LYS A 205 -19.20 12.61 4.84
CA LYS A 205 -20.66 12.77 4.98
C LYS A 205 -21.33 11.61 5.70
N THR A 206 -20.82 10.39 5.56
CA THR A 206 -21.37 9.20 6.22
C THR A 206 -21.02 9.19 7.70
N GLU A 207 -19.84 9.65 8.08
CA GLU A 207 -19.38 9.78 9.46
C GLU A 207 -20.17 10.90 10.19
N GLU A 208 -20.33 12.07 9.57
CA GLU A 208 -21.13 13.17 10.13
C GLU A 208 -22.61 12.79 10.35
N SER A 209 -23.19 11.98 9.44
CA SER A 209 -24.58 11.53 9.60
C SER A 209 -24.74 10.49 10.71
N ALA A 210 -23.73 9.64 10.94
CA ALA A 210 -23.75 8.65 12.01
C ALA A 210 -23.61 9.27 13.40
N ASP A 211 -22.83 10.36 13.53
CA ASP A 211 -22.68 11.10 14.79
C ASP A 211 -23.91 11.98 15.12
N GLY A 212 -24.65 12.41 14.10
CA GLY A 212 -25.87 13.23 14.26
C GLY A 212 -27.12 12.45 14.70
N GLU A 213 -27.15 11.13 14.50
CA GLU A 213 -28.29 10.28 14.93
C GLU A 213 -28.16 9.79 16.38
N ASN A 214 -27.06 10.05 17.07
CA ASN A 214 -26.81 9.67 18.47
C ASN A 214 -26.97 10.82 19.48
N LEU A 215 -27.56 11.95 19.10
CA LEU A 215 -27.90 13.09 19.94
C LEU A 215 -29.43 13.23 20.08
#